data_b7da1dfa3892a917b3c33f643792f732
#
_entry.id   b7da1dfa3892a917b3c33f643792f732
#
_cell.length_a   1.000
_cell.length_b   1.000
_cell.length_c   1.000
_cell.angle_alpha   90.00
_cell.angle_beta   90.00
_cell.angle_gamma   90.00
#
_symmetry.space_group_name_H-M   'P 1'
#
loop_
_entity.id
_entity.type
_entity.pdbx_description
1 polymer ?
#
loop_
_entity_poly.entity_id
_entity_poly.type
_entity_poly.pdbx_seq_one_letter_code
_entity_poly.pdbx_strand_id
1 'polypeptide(L)'
;MDVSSYLEWPFFTPEHGGLARRVDAWATAYFANRKIAEDRDSVDHACRQLVSELGRAGWTRYSVPGAHGGAGTGAAGHAANRDHTAQHSSPIVSRERGAEHSAHAGHGASAGTGLVANGHHTVGQGTPIASLGLRSASPAFDVRSLAIIRETLARHDALADFAFAMQGLGSGAISLAGSPELKERYLPRVASGEAIAAFALSEAAAGSDVAAIRCRARRDGDSYVLDGEKTWISNGGIAEFYCVFARTTDAEVRADGTVAARGISAFVVDANTPGFSIARRIDVISPHPLATLSFDGCRIPATQLLGTEGDGFKLAMRTLNVFRTSVAGAALGFGQRALDEALDHAVNRPMFGKTLADFQLTQATLADMVTGLDAARLLTYRAAWLHDTGRPCAKEVAMAKMTATESAQRVIDQAVQMFGGRGVMHGERVEQLYRDIRALRIYEGATEVQKLIIGRELLNMAKKNS
;
A
#
# COMPACT_ATOMS: atom_id res chain seq x y z
N MET A 1 21.17 7.63 -11.90
CA MET A 1 21.66 6.56 -10.99
C MET A 1 20.99 5.27 -11.37
N ASP A 2 21.72 4.16 -11.39
CA ASP A 2 21.08 2.83 -11.53
C ASP A 2 20.32 2.52 -10.23
N VAL A 3 19.04 2.84 -10.24
CA VAL A 3 18.12 2.67 -9.10
C VAL A 3 17.76 1.19 -8.91
N SER A 4 18.25 0.31 -9.80
CA SER A 4 17.90 -1.12 -9.78
C SER A 4 18.82 -1.98 -8.91
N SER A 5 19.93 -1.45 -8.41
CA SER A 5 20.89 -2.22 -7.60
C SER A 5 20.29 -2.81 -6.31
N TYR A 6 19.28 -2.16 -5.72
CA TYR A 6 18.59 -2.69 -4.53
C TYR A 6 17.80 -3.99 -4.83
N LEU A 7 17.44 -4.24 -6.09
CA LEU A 7 16.74 -5.47 -6.49
C LEU A 7 17.63 -6.71 -6.42
N GLU A 8 18.94 -6.54 -6.19
CA GLU A 8 19.88 -7.63 -5.88
C GLU A 8 19.88 -8.04 -4.41
N TRP A 9 19.17 -7.30 -3.55
CA TRP A 9 19.08 -7.64 -2.12
C TRP A 9 18.34 -8.96 -1.91
N PRO A 10 18.62 -9.69 -0.79
CA PRO A 10 18.05 -11.00 -0.53
C PRO A 10 16.53 -11.04 -0.33
N PHE A 11 15.87 -9.90 -0.33
CA PHE A 11 14.41 -9.78 -0.28
C PHE A 11 13.74 -10.14 -1.62
N PHE A 12 14.48 -10.09 -2.71
CA PHE A 12 13.93 -10.18 -4.07
C PHE A 12 14.23 -11.50 -4.75
N THR A 13 13.44 -11.81 -5.76
CA THR A 13 13.67 -12.87 -6.73
C THR A 13 13.91 -12.25 -8.11
N PRO A 14 14.45 -12.99 -9.10
CA PRO A 14 14.67 -12.45 -10.46
C PRO A 14 13.42 -11.87 -11.11
N GLU A 15 12.23 -12.39 -10.77
CA GLU A 15 10.94 -11.92 -11.27
C GLU A 15 10.65 -10.47 -10.84
N HIS A 16 11.04 -10.08 -9.62
CA HIS A 16 10.89 -8.71 -9.12
C HIS A 16 11.75 -7.73 -9.91
N GLY A 17 13.01 -8.10 -10.23
CA GLY A 17 13.86 -7.29 -11.10
C GLY A 17 13.29 -7.15 -12.52
N GLY A 18 12.74 -8.26 -13.06
CA GLY A 18 12.04 -8.24 -14.34
C GLY A 18 10.78 -7.34 -14.31
N LEU A 19 10.01 -7.39 -13.23
CA LEU A 19 8.83 -6.53 -13.02
C LEU A 19 9.22 -5.05 -13.01
N ALA A 20 10.19 -4.67 -12.17
CA ALA A 20 10.63 -3.28 -12.04
C ALA A 20 11.04 -2.69 -13.41
N ARG A 21 11.85 -3.40 -14.19
CA ARG A 21 12.26 -2.96 -15.52
C ARG A 21 11.09 -2.78 -16.48
N ARG A 22 10.11 -3.71 -16.49
CA ARG A 22 8.93 -3.61 -17.38
C ARG A 22 8.04 -2.43 -16.99
N VAL A 23 7.79 -2.20 -15.70
CA VAL A 23 6.96 -1.07 -15.24
C VAL A 23 7.66 0.25 -15.55
N ASP A 24 8.96 0.37 -15.32
CA ASP A 24 9.73 1.59 -15.59
C ASP A 24 9.77 1.91 -17.09
N ALA A 25 10.00 0.92 -17.94
CA ALA A 25 9.99 1.10 -19.40
C ALA A 25 8.61 1.55 -19.89
N TRP A 26 7.54 0.95 -19.38
CA TRP A 26 6.17 1.36 -19.70
C TRP A 26 5.88 2.78 -19.22
N ALA A 27 6.21 3.10 -17.97
CA ALA A 27 5.96 4.41 -17.39
C ALA A 27 6.77 5.50 -18.12
N THR A 28 8.04 5.25 -18.42
CA THR A 28 8.88 6.17 -19.20
C THR A 28 8.25 6.50 -20.56
N ALA A 29 7.80 5.49 -21.29
CA ALA A 29 7.17 5.69 -22.59
C ALA A 29 5.81 6.41 -22.49
N TYR A 30 4.98 6.03 -21.50
CA TYR A 30 3.63 6.56 -21.34
C TYR A 30 3.62 8.02 -20.87
N PHE A 31 4.54 8.40 -19.96
CA PHE A 31 4.58 9.75 -19.35
C PHE A 31 5.51 10.74 -20.07
N ALA A 32 6.23 10.33 -21.12
CA ALA A 32 7.21 11.17 -21.82
C ALA A 32 6.67 12.54 -22.25
N ASN A 33 5.40 12.63 -22.66
CA ASN A 33 4.78 13.85 -23.17
C ASN A 33 3.44 14.19 -22.49
N ARG A 34 3.17 13.60 -21.33
CA ARG A 34 1.88 13.79 -20.66
C ARG A 34 1.87 15.10 -19.88
N LYS A 35 0.80 15.88 -20.06
CA LYS A 35 0.53 17.06 -19.23
C LYS A 35 -0.17 16.62 -17.92
N ILE A 36 0.17 17.32 -16.85
CA ILE A 36 -0.43 17.13 -15.53
C ILE A 36 -1.83 17.72 -15.56
N ALA A 37 -2.81 16.96 -15.06
CA ALA A 37 -4.19 17.43 -14.86
C ALA A 37 -4.26 18.16 -13.51
N GLU A 38 -4.91 19.31 -13.45
CA GLU A 38 -4.95 20.15 -12.25
C GLU A 38 -6.38 20.53 -11.82
N ASP A 39 -7.29 20.73 -12.76
CA ASP A 39 -8.70 20.97 -12.46
C ASP A 39 -9.44 19.64 -12.23
N ARG A 40 -10.54 19.69 -11.48
CA ARG A 40 -11.26 18.50 -11.03
C ARG A 40 -11.71 17.59 -12.18
N ASP A 41 -12.28 18.15 -13.23
CA ASP A 41 -12.83 17.35 -14.33
C ASP A 41 -11.71 16.67 -15.14
N SER A 42 -10.63 17.38 -15.39
CA SER A 42 -9.44 16.82 -16.05
C SER A 42 -8.76 15.75 -15.18
N VAL A 43 -8.70 15.92 -13.84
CA VAL A 43 -8.17 14.94 -12.90
C VAL A 43 -9.03 13.68 -12.86
N ASP A 44 -10.36 13.81 -12.79
CA ASP A 44 -11.28 12.67 -12.82
C ASP A 44 -11.16 11.89 -14.13
N HIS A 45 -11.13 12.59 -15.26
CA HIS A 45 -10.95 11.99 -16.57
C HIS A 45 -9.60 11.28 -16.69
N ALA A 46 -8.52 11.95 -16.29
CA ALA A 46 -7.17 11.41 -16.30
C ALA A 46 -7.04 10.16 -15.40
N CYS A 47 -7.68 10.16 -14.22
CA CYS A 47 -7.68 9.02 -13.31
C CYS A 47 -8.40 7.81 -13.93
N ARG A 48 -9.59 7.99 -14.52
CA ARG A 48 -10.29 6.91 -15.24
C ARG A 48 -9.45 6.35 -16.40
N GLN A 49 -8.85 7.23 -17.19
CA GLN A 49 -7.96 6.83 -18.28
C GLN A 49 -6.77 6.04 -17.76
N LEU A 50 -6.12 6.49 -16.67
CA LEU A 50 -4.99 5.80 -16.06
C LEU A 50 -5.36 4.40 -15.58
N VAL A 51 -6.50 4.22 -14.90
CA VAL A 51 -6.97 2.89 -14.47
C VAL A 51 -7.14 1.97 -15.68
N SER A 52 -7.77 2.44 -16.75
CA SER A 52 -7.94 1.66 -18.00
C SER A 52 -6.59 1.31 -18.63
N GLU A 53 -5.65 2.25 -18.75
CA GLU A 53 -4.32 2.00 -19.34
C GLU A 53 -3.46 1.07 -18.48
N LEU A 54 -3.49 1.23 -17.16
CA LEU A 54 -2.83 0.32 -16.21
C LEU A 54 -3.42 -1.11 -16.33
N GLY A 55 -4.74 -1.21 -16.55
CA GLY A 55 -5.43 -2.46 -16.81
C GLY A 55 -4.99 -3.12 -18.11
N ARG A 56 -4.97 -2.39 -19.21
CA ARG A 56 -4.49 -2.87 -20.52
C ARG A 56 -3.05 -3.32 -20.51
N ALA A 57 -2.20 -2.58 -19.76
CA ALA A 57 -0.80 -2.95 -19.56
C ALA A 57 -0.61 -4.12 -18.57
N GLY A 58 -1.67 -4.56 -17.90
CA GLY A 58 -1.67 -5.68 -16.97
C GLY A 58 -1.15 -5.36 -15.57
N TRP A 59 -0.94 -4.07 -15.23
CA TRP A 59 -0.41 -3.67 -13.92
C TRP A 59 -1.44 -3.80 -12.81
N THR A 60 -2.72 -3.48 -13.04
CA THR A 60 -3.80 -3.63 -12.05
C THR A 60 -4.03 -5.07 -11.61
N ARG A 61 -3.57 -6.06 -12.38
CA ARG A 61 -3.60 -7.48 -12.00
C ARG A 61 -2.82 -7.77 -10.72
N TYR A 62 -1.79 -6.99 -10.40
CA TYR A 62 -1.04 -7.13 -9.14
C TYR A 62 -1.85 -6.68 -7.92
N SER A 63 -2.91 -5.90 -8.11
CA SER A 63 -3.84 -5.46 -7.07
C SER A 63 -4.89 -6.52 -6.69
N VAL A 64 -4.92 -7.67 -7.37
CA VAL A 64 -5.94 -8.73 -7.23
C VAL A 64 -5.27 -10.08 -7.05
N PRO A 65 -5.82 -11.00 -6.23
CA PRO A 65 -5.30 -12.35 -6.09
C PRO A 65 -5.32 -13.15 -7.42
N GLY A 66 -4.34 -14.01 -7.61
CA GLY A 66 -4.15 -14.79 -8.84
C GLY A 66 -5.36 -15.63 -9.27
N ALA A 67 -6.12 -16.18 -8.33
CA ALA A 67 -7.33 -16.97 -8.59
C ALA A 67 -8.46 -16.18 -9.29
N HIS A 68 -8.40 -14.86 -9.31
CA HIS A 68 -9.43 -13.98 -9.87
C HIS A 68 -8.90 -13.07 -11.00
N GLY A 69 -7.99 -13.58 -11.81
CA GLY A 69 -7.40 -12.85 -12.94
C GLY A 69 -6.21 -11.97 -12.55
N GLY A 70 -5.82 -11.98 -11.28
CA GLY A 70 -4.66 -11.24 -10.78
C GLY A 70 -3.32 -11.89 -11.08
N ALA A 71 -2.24 -11.18 -10.73
CA ALA A 71 -0.85 -11.67 -10.77
C ALA A 71 -0.32 -12.04 -9.37
N GLY A 72 -1.18 -12.07 -8.35
CA GLY A 72 -0.81 -12.48 -6.97
C GLY A 72 -0.39 -13.96 -6.90
N THR A 73 0.27 -14.33 -5.81
CA THR A 73 0.86 -15.66 -5.57
C THR A 73 -0.20 -16.77 -5.33
N GLY A 74 -1.09 -17.01 -6.29
CA GLY A 74 -1.90 -18.23 -6.32
C GLY A 74 -1.22 -19.25 -7.23
N ALA A 75 -1.31 -20.54 -6.92
CA ALA A 75 -0.68 -21.64 -7.67
C ALA A 75 -0.96 -21.67 -9.20
N ALA A 76 -1.88 -20.84 -9.68
CA ALA A 76 -2.23 -20.69 -11.11
C ALA A 76 -1.48 -19.52 -11.81
N GLY A 77 -0.83 -18.60 -11.06
CA GLY A 77 -0.19 -17.41 -11.63
C GLY A 77 1.11 -17.66 -12.39
N HIS A 78 1.74 -18.81 -12.19
CA HIS A 78 3.02 -19.17 -12.84
C HIS A 78 2.88 -19.78 -14.25
N ALA A 79 1.67 -20.20 -14.65
CA ALA A 79 1.46 -20.87 -15.92
C ALA A 79 1.06 -19.95 -17.10
N ALA A 80 0.50 -18.75 -16.85
CA ALA A 80 -0.07 -17.91 -17.89
C ALA A 80 0.92 -16.97 -18.61
N ASN A 81 2.21 -16.95 -18.23
CA ASN A 81 3.21 -16.02 -18.80
C ASN A 81 4.26 -16.71 -19.69
N ARG A 82 3.97 -17.92 -20.21
CA ARG A 82 4.94 -18.68 -21.05
C ARG A 82 4.76 -18.59 -22.57
N ASP A 83 3.71 -17.95 -23.06
CA ASP A 83 3.43 -17.95 -24.49
C ASP A 83 3.40 -16.55 -25.14
N HIS A 84 4.54 -15.85 -25.19
CA HIS A 84 4.75 -14.81 -26.22
C HIS A 84 6.25 -14.47 -26.39
N THR A 85 7.14 -15.45 -26.42
CA THR A 85 8.46 -15.30 -27.09
C THR A 85 9.02 -16.68 -27.41
N ALA A 86 8.53 -17.28 -28.46
CA ALA A 86 9.21 -18.40 -29.12
C ALA A 86 9.36 -18.06 -30.58
N GLN A 87 10.51 -17.59 -30.97
CA GLN A 87 11.17 -17.94 -32.23
C GLN A 87 12.52 -17.23 -32.29
N HIS A 88 13.56 -17.94 -31.93
CA HIS A 88 14.79 -18.13 -32.71
C HIS A 88 15.76 -18.97 -31.87
N SER A 89 15.80 -20.22 -32.31
CA SER A 89 16.75 -21.25 -31.87
C SER A 89 18.06 -21.13 -32.66
N SER A 90 19.18 -21.37 -32.00
CA SER A 90 20.13 -22.40 -32.44
C SER A 90 21.26 -22.60 -31.41
N PRO A 91 21.87 -23.80 -31.31
CA PRO A 91 22.52 -24.31 -30.10
C PRO A 91 24.03 -24.23 -30.17
N ILE A 92 24.71 -24.11 -29.02
CA ILE A 92 26.14 -24.46 -28.90
C ILE A 92 26.40 -25.16 -27.56
N VAL A 93 26.55 -26.48 -27.66
CA VAL A 93 27.58 -27.40 -27.14
C VAL A 93 28.13 -27.22 -25.72
N SER A 94 27.85 -28.26 -24.98
CA SER A 94 28.44 -28.69 -23.69
C SER A 94 29.98 -28.79 -23.66
N ARG A 95 30.57 -28.49 -22.50
CA ARG A 95 31.77 -29.17 -22.03
C ARG A 95 31.79 -29.26 -20.50
N GLU A 96 31.79 -30.50 -20.04
CA GLU A 96 32.07 -30.97 -18.68
C GLU A 96 33.54 -30.81 -18.30
N ARG A 97 33.78 -30.63 -16.99
CA ARG A 97 34.86 -31.18 -16.14
C ARG A 97 34.66 -30.60 -14.74
N GLY A 98 34.54 -31.26 -13.67
CA GLY A 98 35.06 -32.50 -13.13
C GLY A 98 35.92 -32.22 -11.90
N ALA A 99 35.66 -32.96 -10.80
CA ALA A 99 36.47 -33.22 -9.61
C ALA A 99 36.48 -32.15 -8.48
N GLU A 100 36.15 -32.42 -7.28
CA GLU A 100 36.27 -33.44 -6.21
C GLU A 100 36.99 -32.88 -4.96
N HIS A 101 36.54 -33.35 -3.79
CA HIS A 101 37.17 -33.44 -2.46
C HIS A 101 37.13 -32.18 -1.56
N SER A 102 36.93 -32.28 -0.24
CA SER A 102 36.72 -33.37 0.73
C SER A 102 36.20 -32.79 2.06
N ALA A 103 35.63 -33.66 2.84
CA ALA A 103 35.10 -33.52 4.19
C ALA A 103 36.11 -33.13 5.26
N HIS A 104 35.65 -32.52 6.35
CA HIS A 104 36.04 -32.95 7.70
C HIS A 104 34.98 -32.61 8.75
N ALA A 105 34.74 -33.62 9.59
CA ALA A 105 33.81 -33.71 10.69
C ALA A 105 34.48 -33.35 12.03
N GLY A 106 33.66 -33.18 13.06
CA GLY A 106 34.08 -33.32 14.44
C GLY A 106 33.28 -32.50 15.42
N HIS A 107 32.28 -33.04 16.08
CA HIS A 107 32.15 -33.40 17.51
C HIS A 107 32.18 -32.21 18.49
N GLY A 108 31.32 -32.07 19.46
CA GLY A 108 30.45 -32.93 20.23
C GLY A 108 29.88 -32.21 21.44
N ALA A 109 28.76 -32.68 21.90
CA ALA A 109 28.31 -32.98 23.27
C ALA A 109 28.41 -31.88 24.37
N SER A 110 27.54 -31.70 25.34
CA SER A 110 26.37 -32.37 25.93
C SER A 110 26.04 -31.69 27.26
N ALA A 111 24.82 -31.88 27.70
CA ALA A 111 24.29 -31.91 29.09
C ALA A 111 24.13 -30.58 29.84
N GLY A 112 23.09 -30.31 30.58
CA GLY A 112 21.94 -31.02 31.08
C GLY A 112 21.42 -30.40 32.38
N THR A 113 20.19 -30.69 32.69
CA THR A 113 19.51 -30.59 34.02
C THR A 113 19.17 -29.19 34.55
N GLY A 114 18.00 -28.93 35.14
CA GLY A 114 16.87 -29.64 35.61
C GLY A 114 15.91 -28.74 36.35
N LEU A 115 14.68 -29.11 36.37
CA LEU A 115 13.50 -28.85 37.23
C LEU A 115 13.57 -27.84 38.39
N VAL A 116 12.48 -27.04 38.57
CA VAL A 116 11.43 -27.26 39.59
C VAL A 116 10.23 -26.33 39.38
N ALA A 117 9.02 -26.85 39.57
CA ALA A 117 7.70 -26.21 39.48
C ALA A 117 7.33 -25.46 40.79
N ASN A 118 6.45 -24.46 40.70
CA ASN A 118 5.14 -24.38 41.36
C ASN A 118 4.58 -22.94 41.43
N GLY A 119 3.26 -22.82 41.26
CA GLY A 119 2.47 -21.77 41.89
C GLY A 119 1.46 -21.06 40.99
N HIS A 120 0.21 -21.56 40.97
CA HIS A 120 -0.97 -20.93 40.37
C HIS A 120 -1.32 -19.60 41.01
N HIS A 121 -1.61 -18.56 40.20
CA HIS A 121 -2.69 -17.62 40.47
C HIS A 121 -3.31 -17.16 39.15
N THR A 122 -4.60 -17.48 38.97
CA THR A 122 -5.46 -17.08 37.88
C THR A 122 -5.95 -15.64 38.07
N VAL A 123 -5.65 -14.76 37.11
CA VAL A 123 -6.34 -13.49 36.94
C VAL A 123 -6.80 -13.40 35.47
N GLY A 124 -8.05 -13.05 35.27
CA GLY A 124 -8.82 -13.14 34.05
C GLY A 124 -8.13 -12.57 32.80
N GLN A 125 -8.04 -13.42 31.79
CA GLN A 125 -7.45 -13.10 30.50
C GLN A 125 -8.49 -12.48 29.56
N GLY A 126 -8.30 -11.20 29.25
CA GLY A 126 -8.83 -10.60 28.03
C GLY A 126 -8.16 -11.27 26.84
N THR A 127 -8.93 -11.76 25.90
CA THR A 127 -8.47 -12.54 24.74
C THR A 127 -7.42 -11.77 23.92
N PRO A 128 -6.20 -12.27 23.75
CA PRO A 128 -5.19 -11.63 22.90
C PRO A 128 -5.54 -11.87 21.42
N ILE A 129 -5.50 -10.81 20.62
CA ILE A 129 -5.69 -10.82 19.14
C ILE A 129 -4.62 -11.69 18.42
N ALA A 130 -3.66 -12.26 19.13
CA ALA A 130 -2.50 -12.97 18.58
C ALA A 130 -2.66 -14.50 18.47
N SER A 131 -3.82 -15.11 18.82
CA SER A 131 -3.98 -16.57 18.84
C SER A 131 -4.99 -17.14 17.85
N LEU A 132 -5.25 -16.45 16.73
CA LEU A 132 -5.86 -17.13 15.60
C LEU A 132 -4.74 -17.79 14.80
N GLY A 133 -4.46 -19.06 15.10
CA GLY A 133 -3.56 -19.94 14.38
C GLY A 133 -4.04 -20.21 12.96
N LEU A 134 -3.92 -19.24 12.10
CA LEU A 134 -3.99 -19.40 10.65
C LEU A 134 -2.57 -19.71 10.16
N ARG A 135 -2.24 -21.00 10.06
CA ARG A 135 -1.22 -21.42 9.09
C ARG A 135 -1.76 -21.02 7.73
N SER A 136 -1.18 -19.99 7.18
CA SER A 136 -1.52 -19.28 5.97
C SER A 136 -1.43 -20.22 4.77
N ALA A 137 -2.55 -20.42 4.06
CA ALA A 137 -2.49 -20.51 2.61
C ALA A 137 -1.61 -19.34 2.10
N SER A 138 -0.84 -19.53 1.03
CA SER A 138 0.03 -18.50 0.44
C SER A 138 -0.63 -17.12 0.48
N PRO A 139 0.07 -16.04 0.84
CA PRO A 139 -0.52 -14.72 0.96
C PRO A 139 -1.24 -14.34 -0.34
N ALA A 140 -2.44 -13.77 -0.21
CA ALA A 140 -3.28 -13.44 -1.38
C ALA A 140 -2.62 -12.40 -2.31
N PHE A 141 -1.63 -11.66 -1.79
CA PHE A 141 -0.92 -10.59 -2.50
C PHE A 141 0.60 -10.78 -2.40
N ASP A 142 1.32 -10.40 -3.45
CA ASP A 142 2.76 -10.18 -3.44
C ASP A 142 3.02 -8.70 -3.13
N VAL A 143 3.29 -8.40 -1.86
CA VAL A 143 3.45 -7.02 -1.38
C VAL A 143 4.75 -6.39 -1.89
N ARG A 144 5.78 -7.19 -2.20
CA ARG A 144 7.00 -6.69 -2.86
C ARG A 144 6.70 -6.17 -4.25
N SER A 145 5.95 -6.94 -5.04
CA SER A 145 5.49 -6.48 -6.38
C SER A 145 4.63 -5.22 -6.30
N LEU A 146 3.69 -5.15 -5.34
CA LEU A 146 2.89 -3.95 -5.10
C LEU A 146 3.77 -2.73 -4.79
N ALA A 147 4.77 -2.89 -3.91
CA ALA A 147 5.67 -1.81 -3.52
C ALA A 147 6.55 -1.36 -4.70
N ILE A 148 7.08 -2.29 -5.50
CA ILE A 148 7.88 -2.01 -6.71
C ILE A 148 7.06 -1.20 -7.73
N ILE A 149 5.84 -1.64 -8.03
CA ILE A 149 4.98 -0.94 -9.00
C ILE A 149 4.68 0.48 -8.50
N ARG A 150 4.35 0.64 -7.23
CA ARG A 150 4.06 1.95 -6.65
C ARG A 150 5.30 2.85 -6.58
N GLU A 151 6.47 2.33 -6.20
CA GLU A 151 7.73 3.07 -6.22
C GLU A 151 8.04 3.58 -7.63
N THR A 152 7.86 2.72 -8.63
CA THR A 152 8.09 3.10 -10.03
C THR A 152 7.07 4.12 -10.52
N LEU A 153 5.77 3.86 -10.36
CA LEU A 153 4.73 4.80 -10.82
C LEU A 153 4.84 6.17 -10.17
N ALA A 154 5.06 6.22 -8.85
CA ALA A 154 5.21 7.47 -8.09
C ALA A 154 6.43 8.29 -8.54
N ARG A 155 7.51 7.65 -8.99
CA ARG A 155 8.67 8.35 -9.58
C ARG A 155 8.32 9.08 -10.86
N HIS A 156 7.35 8.57 -11.62
CA HIS A 156 6.92 9.14 -12.91
C HIS A 156 5.73 10.10 -12.76
N ASP A 157 4.66 9.68 -12.06
CA ASP A 157 3.40 10.43 -11.98
C ASP A 157 2.62 10.04 -10.71
N ALA A 158 2.24 11.05 -9.91
CA ALA A 158 1.53 10.83 -8.65
C ALA A 158 0.10 10.29 -8.86
N LEU A 159 -0.60 10.76 -9.90
CA LEU A 159 -1.95 10.31 -10.19
C LEU A 159 -1.97 8.87 -10.71
N ALA A 160 -0.90 8.43 -11.39
CA ALA A 160 -0.76 7.02 -11.80
C ALA A 160 -0.54 6.09 -10.61
N ASP A 161 0.32 6.48 -9.65
CA ASP A 161 0.46 5.75 -8.39
C ASP A 161 -0.88 5.66 -7.66
N PHE A 162 -1.59 6.79 -7.55
CA PHE A 162 -2.91 6.85 -6.93
C PHE A 162 -3.92 5.94 -7.63
N ALA A 163 -4.03 6.03 -8.96
CA ALA A 163 -4.94 5.21 -9.76
C ALA A 163 -4.69 3.70 -9.55
N PHE A 164 -3.43 3.29 -9.53
CA PHE A 164 -3.04 1.90 -9.24
C PHE A 164 -3.35 1.50 -7.79
N ALA A 165 -2.92 2.31 -6.83
CA ALA A 165 -3.04 2.03 -5.40
C ALA A 165 -4.50 1.81 -4.96
N MET A 166 -5.40 2.64 -5.48
CA MET A 166 -6.81 2.59 -5.10
C MET A 166 -7.53 1.35 -5.64
N GLN A 167 -7.05 0.73 -6.71
CA GLN A 167 -7.59 -0.54 -7.18
C GLN A 167 -7.36 -1.65 -6.15
N GLY A 168 -6.17 -1.72 -5.59
CA GLY A 168 -5.84 -2.69 -4.55
C GLY A 168 -6.54 -2.40 -3.22
N LEU A 169 -6.44 -1.18 -2.72
CA LEU A 169 -7.05 -0.79 -1.45
C LEU A 169 -8.58 -0.91 -1.51
N GLY A 170 -9.21 -0.42 -2.59
CA GLY A 170 -10.66 -0.41 -2.77
C GLY A 170 -11.26 -1.81 -2.90
N SER A 171 -10.56 -2.75 -3.53
CA SER A 171 -11.01 -4.15 -3.70
C SER A 171 -10.43 -5.12 -2.65
N GLY A 172 -9.50 -4.66 -1.82
CA GLY A 172 -8.77 -5.51 -0.89
C GLY A 172 -9.65 -6.24 0.13
N ALA A 173 -10.71 -5.58 0.62
CA ALA A 173 -11.66 -6.21 1.52
C ALA A 173 -12.45 -7.35 0.84
N ILE A 174 -12.81 -7.21 -0.45
CA ILE A 174 -13.42 -8.28 -1.25
C ILE A 174 -12.42 -9.42 -1.41
N SER A 175 -11.19 -9.14 -1.76
CA SER A 175 -10.12 -10.14 -1.92
C SER A 175 -9.92 -10.99 -0.66
N LEU A 176 -9.96 -10.34 0.51
CA LEU A 176 -9.68 -10.97 1.81
C LEU A 176 -10.89 -11.71 2.41
N ALA A 177 -12.11 -11.25 2.17
CA ALA A 177 -13.30 -11.74 2.88
C ALA A 177 -14.59 -11.80 2.05
N GLY A 178 -14.56 -11.46 0.74
CA GLY A 178 -15.72 -11.61 -0.13
C GLY A 178 -16.11 -13.07 -0.31
N SER A 179 -17.42 -13.33 -0.50
CA SER A 179 -17.90 -14.64 -0.94
C SER A 179 -17.33 -14.96 -2.34
N PRO A 180 -17.38 -16.22 -2.80
CA PRO A 180 -16.97 -16.57 -4.15
C PRO A 180 -17.67 -15.71 -5.23
N GLU A 181 -18.97 -15.49 -5.07
CA GLU A 181 -19.81 -14.71 -6.00
C GLU A 181 -19.37 -13.23 -6.04
N LEU A 182 -19.08 -12.62 -4.88
CA LEU A 182 -18.57 -11.24 -4.82
C LEU A 182 -17.18 -11.12 -5.45
N LYS A 183 -16.31 -12.09 -5.18
CA LYS A 183 -14.97 -12.10 -5.80
C LYS A 183 -15.05 -12.23 -7.31
N GLU A 184 -15.89 -13.14 -7.81
CA GLU A 184 -16.08 -13.36 -9.24
C GLU A 184 -16.71 -12.15 -9.93
N ARG A 185 -17.65 -11.47 -9.27
CA ARG A 185 -18.32 -10.29 -9.82
C ARG A 185 -17.42 -9.07 -9.94
N TYR A 186 -16.55 -8.80 -8.95
CA TYR A 186 -15.81 -7.52 -8.88
C TYR A 186 -14.33 -7.64 -9.26
N LEU A 187 -13.62 -8.69 -8.80
CA LEU A 187 -12.16 -8.72 -8.91
C LEU A 187 -11.62 -8.82 -10.35
N PRO A 188 -12.23 -9.59 -11.28
CA PRO A 188 -11.75 -9.59 -12.67
C PRO A 188 -11.85 -8.23 -13.34
N ARG A 189 -12.90 -7.46 -13.05
CA ARG A 189 -13.10 -6.11 -13.60
C ARG A 189 -12.10 -5.10 -13.02
N VAL A 190 -11.68 -5.27 -11.77
CA VAL A 190 -10.58 -4.50 -11.17
C VAL A 190 -9.25 -4.88 -11.80
N ALA A 191 -9.00 -6.18 -12.01
CA ALA A 191 -7.77 -6.69 -12.61
C ALA A 191 -7.58 -6.23 -14.07
N SER A 192 -8.69 -6.09 -14.83
CA SER A 192 -8.68 -5.58 -16.21
C SER A 192 -8.66 -4.05 -16.31
N GLY A 193 -8.89 -3.33 -15.20
CA GLY A 193 -9.05 -1.87 -15.20
C GLY A 193 -10.41 -1.37 -15.72
N GLU A 194 -11.39 -2.28 -15.85
CA GLU A 194 -12.76 -1.93 -16.25
C GLU A 194 -13.57 -1.30 -15.12
N ALA A 195 -13.30 -1.65 -13.88
CA ALA A 195 -13.99 -1.11 -12.72
C ALA A 195 -13.03 -0.37 -11.77
N ILE A 196 -13.46 0.78 -11.32
CA ILE A 196 -12.77 1.60 -10.31
C ILE A 196 -13.33 1.29 -8.95
N ALA A 197 -12.47 0.94 -8.01
CA ALA A 197 -12.81 0.59 -6.64
C ALA A 197 -12.57 1.76 -5.66
N ALA A 198 -13.33 1.79 -4.56
CA ALA A 198 -13.10 2.73 -3.47
C ALA A 198 -13.20 2.07 -2.09
N PHE A 199 -12.45 2.60 -1.11
CA PHE A 199 -12.42 2.15 0.28
C PHE A 199 -13.03 3.22 1.20
N ALA A 200 -14.25 2.99 1.69
CA ALA A 200 -15.05 3.96 2.42
C ALA A 200 -15.06 3.64 3.92
N LEU A 201 -13.99 4.01 4.63
CA LEU A 201 -13.82 3.76 6.07
C LEU A 201 -14.04 5.04 6.90
N SER A 202 -13.34 6.13 6.56
CA SER A 202 -13.22 7.34 7.38
C SER A 202 -14.50 8.17 7.43
N GLU A 203 -14.70 8.87 8.55
CA GLU A 203 -15.74 9.87 8.76
C GLU A 203 -15.13 11.17 9.29
N ALA A 204 -15.86 12.28 9.24
CA ALA A 204 -15.34 13.58 9.65
C ALA A 204 -14.81 13.59 11.10
N ALA A 205 -15.44 12.85 12.00
CA ALA A 205 -15.05 12.72 13.41
C ALA A 205 -14.26 11.43 13.72
N ALA A 206 -14.03 10.57 12.74
CA ALA A 206 -13.40 9.24 12.92
C ALA A 206 -12.40 8.91 11.79
N GLY A 207 -11.28 9.63 11.79
CA GLY A 207 -10.13 9.38 10.91
C GLY A 207 -9.15 8.38 11.53
N SER A 208 -8.37 8.80 12.53
CA SER A 208 -7.44 7.93 13.26
C SER A 208 -8.15 6.99 14.22
N ASP A 209 -9.23 7.45 14.88
CA ASP A 209 -10.09 6.62 15.73
C ASP A 209 -11.21 5.96 14.91
N VAL A 210 -10.82 4.96 14.12
CA VAL A 210 -11.75 4.19 13.28
C VAL A 210 -12.84 3.49 14.11
N ALA A 211 -12.57 3.17 15.37
CA ALA A 211 -13.56 2.56 16.25
C ALA A 211 -14.75 3.47 16.53
N ALA A 212 -14.60 4.78 16.36
CA ALA A 212 -15.66 5.78 16.64
C ALA A 212 -16.58 6.09 15.44
N ILE A 213 -16.51 5.33 14.33
CA ILE A 213 -17.41 5.53 13.17
C ILE A 213 -18.88 5.42 13.58
N ARG A 214 -19.73 6.24 12.95
CA ARG A 214 -21.17 6.39 13.27
C ARG A 214 -22.09 5.98 12.13
N CYS A 215 -21.62 5.87 10.88
CA CYS A 215 -22.39 5.36 9.76
C CYS A 215 -22.95 3.97 10.14
N ARG A 216 -24.26 3.79 10.01
CA ARG A 216 -24.98 2.59 10.46
C ARG A 216 -25.38 1.71 9.28
N ALA A 217 -25.50 0.42 9.54
CA ALA A 217 -26.09 -0.57 8.63
C ALA A 217 -27.08 -1.43 9.46
N ARG A 218 -28.36 -1.12 9.36
CA ARG A 218 -29.42 -1.84 10.07
C ARG A 218 -29.91 -3.01 9.21
N ARG A 219 -29.94 -4.18 9.78
CA ARG A 219 -30.51 -5.37 9.08
C ARG A 219 -32.01 -5.22 8.94
N ASP A 220 -32.55 -5.54 7.75
CA ASP A 220 -33.95 -5.50 7.40
C ASP A 220 -34.28 -6.69 6.47
N GLY A 221 -34.66 -7.81 7.06
CA GLY A 221 -34.85 -9.07 6.34
C GLY A 221 -33.60 -9.55 5.64
N ASP A 222 -33.69 -9.69 4.31
CA ASP A 222 -32.58 -10.11 3.43
C ASP A 222 -31.72 -8.94 2.94
N SER A 223 -31.83 -7.79 3.59
CA SER A 223 -31.11 -6.56 3.22
C SER A 223 -30.47 -5.90 4.43
N TYR A 224 -29.56 -4.97 4.15
CA TYR A 224 -29.12 -3.94 5.08
C TYR A 224 -29.50 -2.56 4.55
N VAL A 225 -29.89 -1.67 5.46
CA VAL A 225 -30.17 -0.25 5.17
C VAL A 225 -29.05 0.55 5.80
N LEU A 226 -28.31 1.28 4.97
CA LEU A 226 -27.19 2.13 5.39
C LEU A 226 -27.65 3.57 5.52
N ASP A 227 -27.22 4.22 6.63
CA ASP A 227 -27.49 5.62 6.93
C ASP A 227 -26.23 6.28 7.51
N GLY A 228 -25.90 7.49 7.00
CA GLY A 228 -24.76 8.28 7.46
C GLY A 228 -23.85 8.75 6.33
N GLU A 229 -22.66 9.20 6.70
CA GLU A 229 -21.68 9.77 5.76
C GLU A 229 -20.31 9.13 5.90
N LYS A 230 -19.56 9.10 4.78
CA LYS A 230 -18.13 8.80 4.74
C LYS A 230 -17.40 9.95 4.07
N THR A 231 -16.24 10.35 4.59
CA THR A 231 -15.51 11.50 4.04
C THR A 231 -14.06 11.18 3.77
N TRP A 232 -13.42 12.00 2.92
CA TRP A 232 -12.09 11.77 2.37
C TRP A 232 -11.97 10.41 1.65
N ILE A 233 -13.00 10.06 0.89
CA ILE A 233 -13.01 8.80 0.17
C ILE A 233 -12.39 8.97 -1.21
N SER A 234 -11.22 8.38 -1.38
CA SER A 234 -10.49 8.32 -2.64
C SER A 234 -11.31 7.57 -3.69
N ASN A 235 -11.24 8.02 -4.94
CA ASN A 235 -12.13 7.63 -6.04
C ASN A 235 -13.63 7.97 -5.82
N GLY A 236 -13.95 8.71 -4.77
CA GLY A 236 -15.32 9.19 -4.55
C GLY A 236 -15.80 10.05 -5.73
N GLY A 237 -16.90 9.64 -6.33
CA GLY A 237 -17.49 10.28 -7.51
C GLY A 237 -17.02 9.70 -8.85
N ILE A 238 -16.03 8.80 -8.86
CA ILE A 238 -15.62 8.11 -10.07
C ILE A 238 -15.66 6.57 -9.95
N ALA A 239 -15.75 6.02 -8.73
CA ALA A 239 -15.78 4.58 -8.51
C ALA A 239 -17.12 3.96 -8.90
N GLU A 240 -17.08 2.73 -9.45
CA GLU A 240 -18.25 1.91 -9.74
C GLU A 240 -18.79 1.20 -8.51
N PHE A 241 -17.93 0.93 -7.52
CA PHE A 241 -18.33 0.33 -6.26
C PHE A 241 -17.44 0.77 -5.09
N TYR A 242 -17.97 0.65 -3.89
CA TYR A 242 -17.36 1.08 -2.64
C TYR A 242 -17.35 -0.06 -1.64
N CYS A 243 -16.20 -0.37 -1.02
CA CYS A 243 -16.14 -1.18 0.19
C CYS A 243 -16.41 -0.28 1.40
N VAL A 244 -17.62 -0.34 1.95
CA VAL A 244 -18.13 0.54 3.00
C VAL A 244 -18.08 -0.15 4.36
N PHE A 245 -17.55 0.54 5.37
CA PHE A 245 -17.51 0.06 6.75
C PHE A 245 -18.54 0.83 7.58
N ALA A 246 -19.51 0.11 8.17
CA ALA A 246 -20.61 0.70 8.92
C ALA A 246 -20.92 -0.11 10.18
N ARG A 247 -21.56 0.50 11.17
CA ARG A 247 -21.97 -0.18 12.40
C ARG A 247 -23.25 -0.96 12.20
N THR A 248 -23.21 -2.25 12.53
CA THR A 248 -24.38 -3.13 12.61
C THR A 248 -24.91 -3.26 14.04
N THR A 249 -24.11 -2.86 15.05
CA THR A 249 -24.58 -2.76 16.45
C THR A 249 -24.19 -1.41 17.04
N ASP A 250 -24.85 -1.02 18.14
CA ASP A 250 -24.50 0.21 18.82
C ASP A 250 -23.06 0.22 19.34
N ALA A 251 -22.52 1.43 19.44
CA ALA A 251 -21.16 1.64 19.92
C ALA A 251 -21.11 1.37 21.43
N GLU A 252 -20.27 0.44 21.84
CA GLU A 252 -19.96 0.19 23.24
C GLU A 252 -18.84 1.16 23.68
N VAL A 253 -19.16 2.04 24.63
CA VAL A 253 -18.18 2.96 25.23
C VAL A 253 -17.61 2.29 26.47
N ARG A 254 -16.28 2.15 26.54
CA ARG A 254 -15.56 1.57 27.68
C ARG A 254 -15.46 2.57 28.84
N ALA A 255 -15.10 2.09 30.02
CA ALA A 255 -14.94 2.90 31.22
C ALA A 255 -13.87 4.01 31.09
N ASP A 256 -12.88 3.83 30.19
CA ASP A 256 -11.85 4.82 29.86
C ASP A 256 -12.29 5.84 28.78
N GLY A 257 -13.57 5.80 28.36
CA GLY A 257 -14.11 6.68 27.32
C GLY A 257 -13.79 6.23 25.90
N THR A 258 -13.02 5.18 25.69
CA THR A 258 -12.74 4.67 24.34
C THR A 258 -13.91 3.87 23.78
N VAL A 259 -14.09 3.89 22.45
CA VAL A 259 -15.14 3.12 21.77
C VAL A 259 -14.61 1.75 21.38
N ALA A 260 -15.41 0.71 21.67
CA ALA A 260 -15.08 -0.63 21.23
C ALA A 260 -15.23 -0.77 19.71
N ALA A 261 -14.25 -1.44 19.08
CA ALA A 261 -14.27 -1.70 17.65
C ALA A 261 -15.27 -2.80 17.21
N ARG A 262 -15.97 -3.43 18.17
CA ARG A 262 -16.99 -4.43 17.90
C ARG A 262 -18.19 -3.82 17.18
N GLY A 263 -18.90 -4.64 16.40
CA GLY A 263 -20.13 -4.24 15.71
C GLY A 263 -19.93 -3.38 14.48
N ILE A 264 -18.70 -3.28 13.96
CA ILE A 264 -18.42 -2.73 12.64
C ILE A 264 -18.41 -3.88 11.64
N SER A 265 -19.16 -3.73 10.55
CA SER A 265 -19.24 -4.68 9.43
C SER A 265 -18.77 -4.01 8.14
N ALA A 266 -18.46 -4.80 7.14
CA ALA A 266 -18.03 -4.30 5.84
C ALA A 266 -18.97 -4.77 4.74
N PHE A 267 -19.26 -3.92 3.78
CA PHE A 267 -20.21 -4.17 2.71
C PHE A 267 -19.67 -3.69 1.36
N VAL A 268 -20.14 -4.28 0.27
CA VAL A 268 -19.98 -3.70 -1.06
C VAL A 268 -21.24 -2.90 -1.39
N VAL A 269 -21.06 -1.66 -1.85
CA VAL A 269 -22.13 -0.79 -2.33
C VAL A 269 -21.82 -0.35 -3.75
N ASP A 270 -22.66 -0.69 -4.71
CA ASP A 270 -22.53 -0.22 -6.09
C ASP A 270 -22.89 1.28 -6.17
N ALA A 271 -22.20 2.01 -7.04
CA ALA A 271 -22.38 3.48 -7.16
C ALA A 271 -23.81 3.92 -7.57
N ASN A 272 -24.56 3.02 -8.22
CA ASN A 272 -25.93 3.27 -8.65
C ASN A 272 -27.00 2.78 -7.65
N THR A 273 -26.60 2.39 -6.43
CA THR A 273 -27.55 1.91 -5.41
C THR A 273 -28.47 3.06 -4.97
N PRO A 274 -29.80 2.89 -4.97
CA PRO A 274 -30.72 3.91 -4.46
C PRO A 274 -30.40 4.27 -2.99
N GLY A 275 -30.42 5.57 -2.67
CA GLY A 275 -30.04 6.07 -1.36
C GLY A 275 -28.54 6.29 -1.17
N PHE A 276 -27.71 5.97 -2.15
CA PHE A 276 -26.30 6.36 -2.20
C PHE A 276 -26.11 7.60 -3.07
N SER A 277 -25.31 8.56 -2.62
CA SER A 277 -24.95 9.77 -3.39
C SER A 277 -23.60 10.34 -2.99
N ILE A 278 -23.07 11.21 -3.86
CA ILE A 278 -21.88 12.02 -3.58
C ILE A 278 -22.32 13.33 -2.95
N ALA A 279 -22.16 13.45 -1.63
CA ALA A 279 -22.58 14.63 -0.91
C ALA A 279 -21.74 15.87 -1.26
N ARG A 280 -20.40 15.67 -1.42
CA ARG A 280 -19.48 16.75 -1.76
C ARG A 280 -18.20 16.23 -2.37
N ARG A 281 -17.71 16.89 -3.41
CA ARG A 281 -16.35 16.68 -3.92
C ARG A 281 -15.35 17.51 -3.09
N ILE A 282 -14.16 16.97 -2.87
CA ILE A 282 -13.12 17.56 -2.03
C ILE A 282 -11.89 17.82 -2.87
N ASP A 283 -11.42 19.07 -2.91
CA ASP A 283 -10.17 19.43 -3.55
C ASP A 283 -9.04 19.47 -2.52
N VAL A 284 -7.87 18.96 -2.89
CA VAL A 284 -6.69 18.85 -2.03
C VAL A 284 -5.44 19.33 -2.77
N ILE A 285 -4.36 19.59 -2.02
CA ILE A 285 -3.11 20.15 -2.57
C ILE A 285 -2.44 19.24 -3.62
N SER A 286 -2.68 17.94 -3.59
CA SER A 286 -2.27 16.98 -4.62
C SER A 286 -3.54 16.46 -5.29
N PRO A 287 -3.93 17.00 -6.45
CA PRO A 287 -5.23 16.74 -7.05
C PRO A 287 -5.45 15.26 -7.38
N HIS A 288 -6.52 14.68 -6.85
CA HIS A 288 -7.01 13.35 -7.17
C HIS A 288 -8.50 13.25 -6.83
N PRO A 289 -9.24 12.27 -7.41
CA PRO A 289 -10.66 12.12 -7.10
C PRO A 289 -10.90 11.82 -5.62
N LEU A 290 -11.63 12.72 -4.93
CA LEU A 290 -11.89 12.63 -3.50
C LEU A 290 -13.26 13.19 -3.18
N ALA A 291 -14.04 12.52 -2.29
CA ALA A 291 -15.39 12.97 -1.97
C ALA A 291 -15.84 12.61 -0.54
N THR A 292 -16.90 13.27 -0.11
CA THR A 292 -17.81 12.84 0.94
C THR A 292 -18.96 12.08 0.30
N LEU A 293 -19.26 10.89 0.82
CA LEU A 293 -20.35 10.00 0.41
C LEU A 293 -21.51 10.16 1.40
N SER A 294 -22.75 10.10 0.92
CA SER A 294 -23.96 10.06 1.74
C SER A 294 -24.75 8.79 1.49
N PHE A 295 -25.23 8.20 2.58
CA PHE A 295 -26.14 7.06 2.61
C PHE A 295 -27.41 7.50 3.33
N ASP A 296 -28.54 7.49 2.63
CA ASP A 296 -29.87 7.88 3.13
C ASP A 296 -30.85 6.78 2.75
N GLY A 297 -31.14 5.89 3.70
CA GLY A 297 -31.93 4.72 3.45
C GLY A 297 -31.33 3.80 2.37
N CYS A 298 -30.01 3.80 2.19
CA CYS A 298 -29.33 3.05 1.14
C CYS A 298 -29.45 1.56 1.36
N ARG A 299 -30.33 0.91 0.59
CA ARG A 299 -30.67 -0.52 0.75
C ARG A 299 -29.80 -1.39 -0.14
N ILE A 300 -29.10 -2.34 0.49
CA ILE A 300 -28.27 -3.35 -0.17
C ILE A 300 -28.69 -4.77 0.22
N PRO A 301 -28.55 -5.77 -0.66
CA PRO A 301 -28.79 -7.18 -0.30
C PRO A 301 -27.83 -7.65 0.80
N ALA A 302 -28.28 -8.55 1.68
CA ALA A 302 -27.43 -9.14 2.72
C ALA A 302 -26.23 -9.92 2.15
N THR A 303 -26.32 -10.37 0.90
CA THR A 303 -25.22 -11.02 0.16
C THR A 303 -24.05 -10.10 -0.17
N GLN A 304 -24.20 -8.78 0.00
CA GLN A 304 -23.13 -7.79 -0.15
C GLN A 304 -22.26 -7.63 1.12
N LEU A 305 -22.55 -8.38 2.21
CA LEU A 305 -21.72 -8.42 3.41
C LEU A 305 -20.37 -9.07 3.10
N LEU A 306 -19.28 -8.44 3.53
CA LEU A 306 -17.91 -8.95 3.41
C LEU A 306 -17.49 -9.64 4.71
N GLY A 307 -17.32 -10.95 4.66
CA GLY A 307 -16.96 -11.78 5.80
C GLY A 307 -18.12 -11.98 6.77
N THR A 308 -17.83 -11.88 8.08
CA THR A 308 -18.81 -12.06 9.15
C THR A 308 -19.27 -10.72 9.69
N GLU A 309 -20.56 -10.58 10.00
CA GLU A 309 -21.10 -9.39 10.67
C GLU A 309 -20.34 -9.13 11.98
N GLY A 310 -19.97 -7.87 12.22
CA GLY A 310 -19.19 -7.43 13.37
C GLY A 310 -17.65 -7.56 13.23
N ASP A 311 -17.13 -8.19 12.18
CA ASP A 311 -15.69 -8.36 11.94
C ASP A 311 -15.08 -7.33 10.99
N GLY A 312 -15.84 -6.31 10.58
CA GLY A 312 -15.39 -5.27 9.63
C GLY A 312 -14.17 -4.51 10.09
N PHE A 313 -14.04 -4.19 11.39
CA PHE A 313 -12.83 -3.53 11.91
C PHE A 313 -11.57 -4.38 11.68
N LYS A 314 -11.63 -5.67 11.96
CA LYS A 314 -10.50 -6.59 11.72
C LYS A 314 -10.17 -6.66 10.23
N LEU A 315 -11.20 -6.69 9.37
CA LEU A 315 -11.04 -6.72 7.93
C LEU A 315 -10.40 -5.42 7.43
N ALA A 316 -10.85 -4.25 7.91
CA ALA A 316 -10.23 -2.97 7.59
C ALA A 316 -8.75 -2.94 7.96
N MET A 317 -8.39 -3.37 9.17
CA MET A 317 -6.99 -3.40 9.62
C MET A 317 -6.13 -4.38 8.81
N ARG A 318 -6.68 -5.55 8.43
CA ARG A 318 -5.98 -6.51 7.56
C ARG A 318 -5.74 -5.92 6.17
N THR A 319 -6.73 -5.28 5.58
CA THR A 319 -6.60 -4.59 4.28
C THR A 319 -5.52 -3.50 4.35
N LEU A 320 -5.59 -2.63 5.35
CA LEU A 320 -4.59 -1.59 5.54
C LEU A 320 -3.18 -2.13 5.78
N ASN A 321 -3.01 -3.27 6.45
CA ASN A 321 -1.67 -3.85 6.68
C ASN A 321 -1.01 -4.32 5.38
N VAL A 322 -1.78 -4.80 4.40
CA VAL A 322 -1.27 -5.12 3.05
C VAL A 322 -0.80 -3.84 2.37
N PHE A 323 -1.66 -2.81 2.31
CA PHE A 323 -1.44 -1.64 1.45
C PHE A 323 -0.53 -0.57 2.08
N ARG A 324 -0.42 -0.46 3.40
CA ARG A 324 0.53 0.46 4.08
C ARG A 324 1.98 0.28 3.63
N THR A 325 2.42 -0.96 3.44
CA THR A 325 3.78 -1.22 2.93
C THR A 325 3.95 -0.67 1.52
N SER A 326 2.94 -0.75 0.69
CA SER A 326 2.98 -0.19 -0.66
C SER A 326 2.94 1.35 -0.67
N VAL A 327 2.34 2.00 0.36
CA VAL A 327 2.48 3.47 0.56
C VAL A 327 3.94 3.87 0.79
N ALA A 328 4.70 3.04 1.52
CA ALA A 328 6.13 3.26 1.69
C ALA A 328 6.85 3.20 0.34
N GLY A 329 6.49 2.25 -0.56
CA GLY A 329 7.00 2.20 -1.93
C GLY A 329 6.73 3.50 -2.71
N ALA A 330 5.50 4.01 -2.68
CA ALA A 330 5.17 5.28 -3.33
C ALA A 330 6.03 6.46 -2.80
N ALA A 331 6.19 6.55 -1.48
CA ALA A 331 7.04 7.58 -0.86
C ALA A 331 8.49 7.49 -1.34
N LEU A 332 9.03 6.27 -1.47
CA LEU A 332 10.37 6.05 -2.03
C LEU A 332 10.46 6.55 -3.48
N GLY A 333 9.44 6.30 -4.29
CA GLY A 333 9.38 6.78 -5.68
C GLY A 333 9.41 8.31 -5.77
N PHE A 334 8.60 9.00 -4.98
CA PHE A 334 8.61 10.48 -4.90
C PHE A 334 9.96 11.01 -4.41
N GLY A 335 10.52 10.42 -3.34
CA GLY A 335 11.82 10.81 -2.82
C GLY A 335 12.96 10.57 -3.82
N GLN A 336 12.94 9.44 -4.54
CA GLN A 336 13.92 9.14 -5.58
C GLN A 336 13.85 10.14 -6.73
N ARG A 337 12.63 10.49 -7.19
CA ARG A 337 12.48 11.51 -8.21
C ARG A 337 13.05 12.85 -7.77
N ALA A 338 12.81 13.27 -6.53
CA ALA A 338 13.34 14.51 -5.99
C ALA A 338 14.88 14.49 -5.91
N LEU A 339 15.46 13.35 -5.54
CA LEU A 339 16.93 13.18 -5.54
C LEU A 339 17.51 13.26 -6.97
N ASP A 340 16.85 12.63 -7.95
CA ASP A 340 17.27 12.67 -9.36
C ASP A 340 17.26 14.13 -9.89
N GLU A 341 16.18 14.88 -9.62
CA GLU A 341 16.06 16.30 -9.98
C GLU A 341 17.13 17.16 -9.28
N ALA A 342 17.37 16.91 -7.99
CA ALA A 342 18.38 17.64 -7.22
C ALA A 342 19.80 17.39 -7.73
N LEU A 343 20.13 16.14 -8.10
CA LEU A 343 21.41 15.78 -8.69
C LEU A 343 21.62 16.45 -10.05
N ASP A 344 20.62 16.38 -10.95
CA ASP A 344 20.69 17.01 -12.25
C ASP A 344 20.85 18.53 -12.10
N HIS A 345 20.06 19.14 -11.23
CA HIS A 345 20.17 20.57 -10.93
C HIS A 345 21.55 20.94 -10.38
N ALA A 346 22.10 20.16 -9.45
CA ALA A 346 23.38 20.46 -8.81
C ALA A 346 24.55 20.46 -9.82
N VAL A 347 24.59 19.48 -10.72
CA VAL A 347 25.71 19.40 -11.73
C VAL A 347 25.58 20.40 -12.83
N ASN A 348 24.37 20.91 -13.12
CA ASN A 348 24.13 21.83 -14.24
C ASN A 348 23.99 23.30 -13.80
N ARG A 349 23.80 23.62 -12.50
CA ARG A 349 23.58 24.97 -12.01
C ARG A 349 24.90 25.77 -11.85
N PRO A 350 25.18 26.79 -12.66
CA PRO A 350 26.34 27.65 -12.46
C PRO A 350 26.15 28.49 -11.19
N MET A 351 27.21 28.57 -10.37
CA MET A 351 27.26 29.39 -9.15
C MET A 351 28.71 29.78 -8.81
N PHE A 352 28.96 31.05 -8.63
CA PHE A 352 30.28 31.58 -8.24
C PHE A 352 31.47 31.00 -9.04
N GLY A 353 31.33 30.89 -10.37
CA GLY A 353 32.36 30.38 -11.27
C GLY A 353 32.57 28.86 -11.27
N LYS A 354 31.71 28.12 -10.59
CA LYS A 354 31.67 26.65 -10.49
C LYS A 354 30.26 26.12 -10.74
N THR A 355 30.01 24.88 -10.47
CA THR A 355 28.65 24.32 -10.37
C THR A 355 28.20 24.19 -8.91
N LEU A 356 26.91 24.08 -8.68
CA LEU A 356 26.39 23.89 -7.33
C LEU A 356 26.94 22.59 -6.70
N ALA A 357 27.21 21.54 -7.50
CA ALA A 357 27.80 20.28 -7.06
C ALA A 357 29.22 20.41 -6.48
N ASP A 358 29.95 21.47 -6.79
CA ASP A 358 31.32 21.71 -6.29
C ASP A 358 31.35 22.16 -4.82
N PHE A 359 30.23 22.51 -4.24
CA PHE A 359 30.15 23.02 -2.87
C PHE A 359 29.90 21.88 -1.85
N GLN A 360 30.70 21.85 -0.79
CA GLN A 360 30.68 20.82 0.23
C GLN A 360 29.28 20.67 0.93
N LEU A 361 28.58 21.80 1.14
CA LEU A 361 27.21 21.74 1.71
C LEU A 361 26.23 21.03 0.78
N THR A 362 26.35 21.20 -0.53
CA THR A 362 25.55 20.48 -1.52
C THR A 362 25.87 18.99 -1.48
N GLN A 363 27.14 18.63 -1.44
CA GLN A 363 27.58 17.23 -1.35
C GLN A 363 27.09 16.57 -0.07
N ALA A 364 27.17 17.26 1.07
CA ALA A 364 26.64 16.77 2.35
C ALA A 364 25.10 16.56 2.29
N THR A 365 24.37 17.52 1.72
CA THR A 365 22.91 17.41 1.54
C THR A 365 22.53 16.20 0.68
N LEU A 366 23.20 15.99 -0.45
CA LEU A 366 22.98 14.84 -1.33
C LEU A 366 23.30 13.52 -0.62
N ALA A 367 24.35 13.48 0.20
CA ALA A 367 24.68 12.30 1.01
C ALA A 367 23.58 11.97 2.03
N ASP A 368 23.03 12.98 2.71
CA ASP A 368 21.90 12.78 3.65
C ASP A 368 20.64 12.31 2.92
N MET A 369 20.34 12.88 1.74
CA MET A 369 19.19 12.49 0.93
C MET A 369 19.26 11.02 0.52
N VAL A 370 20.36 10.57 -0.07
CA VAL A 370 20.49 9.18 -0.54
C VAL A 370 20.49 8.20 0.62
N THR A 371 21.20 8.52 1.71
CA THR A 371 21.27 7.66 2.90
C THR A 371 19.88 7.47 3.53
N GLY A 372 19.12 8.56 3.65
CA GLY A 372 17.76 8.52 4.17
C GLY A 372 16.79 7.67 3.34
N LEU A 373 16.91 7.73 2.00
CA LEU A 373 16.10 6.91 1.10
C LEU A 373 16.49 5.43 1.16
N ASP A 374 17.78 5.10 1.17
CA ASP A 374 18.24 3.71 1.22
C ASP A 374 17.86 3.03 2.55
N ALA A 375 18.01 3.73 3.67
CA ALA A 375 17.55 3.23 4.96
C ALA A 375 16.04 2.96 4.97
N ALA A 376 15.24 3.87 4.40
CA ALA A 376 13.80 3.70 4.27
C ALA A 376 13.43 2.54 3.32
N ARG A 377 14.17 2.36 2.23
CA ARG A 377 13.98 1.27 1.25
C ARG A 377 14.25 -0.09 1.88
N LEU A 378 15.32 -0.23 2.65
CA LEU A 378 15.63 -1.45 3.40
C LEU A 378 14.49 -1.83 4.36
N LEU A 379 13.94 -0.88 5.12
CA LEU A 379 12.80 -1.14 6.02
C LEU A 379 11.54 -1.52 5.22
N THR A 380 11.29 -0.87 4.10
CA THR A 380 10.11 -1.12 3.26
C THR A 380 10.12 -2.54 2.70
N TYR A 381 11.20 -2.93 2.05
CA TYR A 381 11.27 -4.25 1.42
C TYR A 381 11.48 -5.39 2.41
N ARG A 382 12.08 -5.11 3.58
CA ARG A 382 12.06 -6.06 4.70
C ARG A 382 10.62 -6.32 5.18
N ALA A 383 9.80 -5.28 5.34
CA ALA A 383 8.40 -5.44 5.75
C ALA A 383 7.57 -6.19 4.70
N ALA A 384 7.74 -5.88 3.42
CA ALA A 384 7.09 -6.57 2.32
C ALA A 384 7.46 -8.06 2.27
N TRP A 385 8.76 -8.38 2.38
CA TRP A 385 9.25 -9.74 2.41
C TRP A 385 8.72 -10.55 3.60
N LEU A 386 8.66 -9.96 4.80
CA LEU A 386 8.07 -10.60 5.98
C LEU A 386 6.59 -10.93 5.74
N HIS A 387 5.84 -10.00 5.15
CA HIS A 387 4.44 -10.23 4.79
C HIS A 387 4.31 -11.40 3.82
N ASP A 388 5.06 -11.40 2.73
CA ASP A 388 4.97 -12.40 1.66
C ASP A 388 5.45 -13.79 2.09
N THR A 389 6.26 -13.85 3.15
CA THR A 389 6.68 -15.10 3.79
C THR A 389 5.77 -15.55 4.92
N GLY A 390 4.61 -14.89 5.12
CA GLY A 390 3.61 -15.26 6.14
C GLY A 390 4.05 -14.98 7.57
N ARG A 391 5.04 -14.11 7.78
CA ARG A 391 5.54 -13.73 9.11
C ARG A 391 4.74 -12.59 9.72
N PRO A 392 4.54 -12.56 11.05
CA PRO A 392 4.00 -11.39 11.72
C PRO A 392 4.89 -10.16 11.47
N CYS A 393 4.31 -9.07 10.96
CA CYS A 393 5.08 -7.90 10.52
C CYS A 393 4.40 -6.55 10.80
N ALA A 394 3.40 -6.49 11.69
CA ALA A 394 2.65 -5.25 11.95
C ALA A 394 3.56 -4.09 12.39
N LYS A 395 4.57 -4.37 13.22
CA LYS A 395 5.58 -3.41 13.65
C LYS A 395 6.45 -2.95 12.46
N GLU A 396 6.93 -3.88 11.66
CA GLU A 396 7.80 -3.61 10.52
C GLU A 396 7.07 -2.81 9.43
N VAL A 397 5.80 -3.12 9.17
CA VAL A 397 4.92 -2.35 8.25
C VAL A 397 4.76 -0.90 8.74
N ALA A 398 4.53 -0.71 10.04
CA ALA A 398 4.42 0.62 10.62
C ALA A 398 5.75 1.40 10.54
N MET A 399 6.88 0.74 10.83
CA MET A 399 8.23 1.32 10.70
C MET A 399 8.50 1.73 9.25
N ALA A 400 8.21 0.86 8.28
CA ALA A 400 8.40 1.11 6.86
C ALA A 400 7.63 2.34 6.39
N LYS A 401 6.30 2.37 6.63
CA LYS A 401 5.45 3.49 6.22
C LYS A 401 5.88 4.81 6.84
N MET A 402 6.12 4.84 8.14
CA MET A 402 6.55 6.03 8.84
C MET A 402 7.90 6.54 8.30
N THR A 403 8.91 5.67 8.23
CA THR A 403 10.26 6.09 7.84
C THR A 403 10.31 6.53 6.38
N ALA A 404 9.65 5.80 5.47
CA ALA A 404 9.65 6.15 4.05
C ALA A 404 8.96 7.50 3.80
N THR A 405 7.79 7.74 4.39
CA THR A 405 7.07 9.01 4.17
C THR A 405 7.78 10.21 4.80
N GLU A 406 8.40 10.05 5.98
CA GLU A 406 9.17 11.11 6.63
C GLU A 406 10.50 11.37 5.90
N SER A 407 11.20 10.33 5.43
CA SER A 407 12.44 10.49 4.67
C SER A 407 12.19 11.15 3.31
N ALA A 408 11.18 10.69 2.58
CA ALA A 408 10.81 11.30 1.30
C ALA A 408 10.42 12.77 1.45
N GLN A 409 9.65 13.13 2.49
CA GLN A 409 9.31 14.54 2.76
C GLN A 409 10.59 15.38 2.96
N ARG A 410 11.56 14.90 3.75
CA ARG A 410 12.84 15.61 3.96
C ARG A 410 13.65 15.75 2.67
N VAL A 411 13.73 14.67 1.89
CA VAL A 411 14.46 14.68 0.61
C VAL A 411 13.84 15.67 -0.36
N ILE A 412 12.52 15.70 -0.47
CA ILE A 412 11.80 16.62 -1.34
C ILE A 412 11.99 18.08 -0.86
N ASP A 413 11.91 18.34 0.44
CA ASP A 413 12.14 19.66 1.02
C ASP A 413 13.56 20.16 0.70
N GLN A 414 14.57 19.31 0.82
CA GLN A 414 15.95 19.62 0.45
C GLN A 414 16.10 19.87 -1.05
N ALA A 415 15.41 19.11 -1.90
CA ALA A 415 15.42 19.35 -3.34
C ALA A 415 14.81 20.70 -3.70
N VAL A 416 13.64 21.05 -3.12
CA VAL A 416 13.02 22.38 -3.28
C VAL A 416 13.99 23.48 -2.85
N GLN A 417 14.65 23.33 -1.71
CA GLN A 417 15.64 24.30 -1.20
C GLN A 417 16.83 24.47 -2.15
N MET A 418 17.34 23.37 -2.73
CA MET A 418 18.45 23.41 -3.69
C MET A 418 18.08 24.14 -4.99
N PHE A 419 16.83 24.05 -5.45
CA PHE A 419 16.32 24.76 -6.61
C PHE A 419 16.15 26.27 -6.36
N GLY A 420 16.15 26.71 -5.10
CA GLY A 420 15.96 28.12 -4.74
C GLY A 420 14.61 28.65 -5.21
N GLY A 421 14.56 29.85 -5.82
CA GLY A 421 13.31 30.45 -6.30
C GLY A 421 12.53 29.58 -7.30
N ARG A 422 13.22 28.79 -8.11
CA ARG A 422 12.57 27.82 -9.01
C ARG A 422 11.83 26.71 -8.24
N GLY A 423 12.37 26.28 -7.13
CA GLY A 423 11.79 25.19 -6.34
C GLY A 423 10.38 25.44 -5.81
N VAL A 424 9.94 26.72 -5.79
CA VAL A 424 8.58 27.13 -5.36
C VAL A 424 7.73 27.63 -6.53
N MET A 425 8.22 27.54 -7.76
CA MET A 425 7.45 27.91 -8.95
C MET A 425 6.45 26.80 -9.30
N HIS A 426 5.19 27.17 -9.43
CA HIS A 426 4.15 26.25 -9.89
C HIS A 426 4.50 25.63 -11.25
N GLY A 427 4.39 24.31 -11.35
CA GLY A 427 4.75 23.55 -12.54
C GLY A 427 6.18 22.98 -12.54
N GLU A 428 7.06 23.39 -11.59
CA GLU A 428 8.36 22.73 -11.41
C GLU A 428 8.14 21.35 -10.72
N ARG A 429 8.93 20.36 -11.15
CA ARG A 429 8.73 18.99 -10.64
C ARG A 429 8.92 18.88 -9.13
N VAL A 430 9.90 19.54 -8.55
CA VAL A 430 10.17 19.48 -7.11
C VAL A 430 9.07 20.17 -6.29
N GLU A 431 8.45 21.25 -6.80
CA GLU A 431 7.28 21.88 -6.20
C GLU A 431 6.08 20.94 -6.20
N GLN A 432 5.82 20.26 -7.32
CA GLN A 432 4.76 19.29 -7.43
C GLN A 432 4.96 18.13 -6.43
N LEU A 433 6.16 17.56 -6.37
CA LEU A 433 6.49 16.48 -5.43
C LEU A 433 6.28 16.91 -3.97
N TYR A 434 6.51 18.20 -3.64
CA TYR A 434 6.28 18.73 -2.30
C TYR A 434 4.79 18.71 -1.93
N ARG A 435 3.90 18.96 -2.88
CA ARG A 435 2.45 18.80 -2.69
C ARG A 435 2.06 17.32 -2.60
N ASP A 436 2.60 16.48 -3.47
CA ASP A 436 2.22 15.07 -3.61
C ASP A 436 2.57 14.25 -2.37
N ILE A 437 3.77 14.42 -1.82
CA ILE A 437 4.22 13.64 -0.65
C ILE A 437 3.44 13.95 0.63
N ARG A 438 2.86 15.16 0.75
CA ARG A 438 2.33 15.63 2.02
C ARG A 438 1.21 14.74 2.58
N ALA A 439 0.33 14.25 1.71
CA ALA A 439 -0.80 13.43 2.10
C ALA A 439 -0.38 12.02 2.57
N LEU A 440 0.75 11.48 2.09
CA LEU A 440 1.23 10.15 2.46
C LEU A 440 1.60 10.03 3.95
N ARG A 441 1.94 11.13 4.60
CA ARG A 441 2.19 11.19 6.04
C ARG A 441 0.91 11.13 6.87
N ILE A 442 -0.25 11.35 6.27
CA ILE A 442 -1.56 11.49 6.92
C ILE A 442 -2.42 10.25 6.71
N TYR A 443 -2.66 9.86 5.46
CA TYR A 443 -3.58 8.77 5.15
C TYR A 443 -3.01 7.39 5.49
N GLU A 444 -3.87 6.37 5.53
CA GLU A 444 -3.57 4.98 5.92
C GLU A 444 -2.87 4.87 7.29
N GLY A 445 -3.21 5.79 8.18
CA GLY A 445 -2.63 5.93 9.52
C GLY A 445 -1.48 6.94 9.54
N ALA A 446 -1.72 8.09 10.17
CA ALA A 446 -0.74 9.16 10.32
C ALA A 446 0.54 8.69 11.02
N THR A 447 1.62 9.47 10.88
CA THR A 447 2.93 9.19 11.51
C THR A 447 2.79 8.87 12.99
N GLU A 448 1.93 9.60 13.72
CA GLU A 448 1.67 9.39 15.16
C GLU A 448 1.01 8.02 15.41
N VAL A 449 0.06 7.61 14.57
CA VAL A 449 -0.58 6.29 14.65
C VAL A 449 0.44 5.17 14.41
N GLN A 450 1.37 5.35 13.45
CA GLN A 450 2.43 4.37 13.22
C GLN A 450 3.34 4.23 14.46
N LYS A 451 3.71 5.34 15.10
CA LYS A 451 4.48 5.33 16.35
C LYS A 451 3.77 4.56 17.47
N LEU A 452 2.45 4.76 17.62
CA LEU A 452 1.65 4.02 18.61
C LEU A 452 1.59 2.51 18.29
N ILE A 453 1.49 2.12 17.02
CA ILE A 453 1.53 0.71 16.61
C ILE A 453 2.89 0.10 16.98
N ILE A 454 4.00 0.75 16.62
CA ILE A 454 5.36 0.29 16.92
C ILE A 454 5.55 0.10 18.43
N GLY A 455 5.21 1.11 19.23
CA GLY A 455 5.37 1.08 20.68
C GLY A 455 4.54 -0.04 21.33
N ARG A 456 3.29 -0.20 20.90
CA ARG A 456 2.40 -1.27 21.40
C ARG A 456 2.94 -2.66 21.07
N GLU A 457 3.39 -2.89 19.84
CA GLU A 457 3.95 -4.19 19.46
C GLU A 457 5.22 -4.53 20.24
N LEU A 458 6.11 -3.56 20.50
CA LEU A 458 7.29 -3.75 21.34
C LEU A 458 6.91 -4.15 22.79
N LEU A 459 5.95 -3.43 23.39
CA LEU A 459 5.48 -3.74 24.74
C LEU A 459 4.79 -5.11 24.82
N ASN A 460 4.03 -5.49 23.80
CA ASN A 460 3.40 -6.82 23.70
C ASN A 460 4.45 -7.94 23.61
N MET A 461 5.54 -7.71 22.87
CA MET A 461 6.66 -8.67 22.79
C MET A 461 7.36 -8.83 24.13
N ALA A 462 7.64 -7.74 24.85
CA ALA A 462 8.27 -7.80 26.17
C ALA A 462 7.42 -8.59 27.18
N LYS A 463 6.10 -8.37 27.20
CA LYS A 463 5.17 -9.09 28.10
C LYS A 463 5.02 -10.59 27.80
N LYS A 464 5.33 -11.04 26.58
CA LYS A 464 5.29 -12.47 26.22
C LYS A 464 6.58 -13.21 26.63
N ASN A 465 7.67 -12.48 26.80
CA ASN A 465 8.97 -13.02 27.17
C ASN A 465 9.24 -12.93 28.70
N SER A 466 8.37 -12.24 29.45
CA SER A 466 8.31 -12.20 30.91
C SER A 466 7.26 -13.19 31.44
#